data_6da533fdedcff483c71561b909f95055
#
_entry.id   6da533fdedcff483c71561b909f95055
#
_cell.length_a   1.000
_cell.length_b   1.000
_cell.length_c   1.000
_cell.angle_alpha   90.00
_cell.angle_beta   90.00
_cell.angle_gamma   90.00
#
_symmetry.space_group_name_H-M   'P 1'
#
loop_
_entity.id
_entity.type
_entity.pdbx_description
1 polymer ?
#
loop_
_entity_poly.entity_id
_entity_poly.type
_entity_poly.pdbx_seq_one_letter_code
_entity_poly.pdbx_strand_id
1 'polypeptide(L)'
;VAATLAVTLPLQAQEAELRQIMEQAKRACDQLGICVVGGHTEVSRAVHTPVITATAVGKREDFCEAQHGNPEELDLVLTKWIGLEATSLIAAEREKELAARYPLSLIRRAARFEVYLSVASEAAIARKSGVYAMHDVRNGGIFGALWELSRKLGVGLTVDLQKIPVKQETVEICEFYDLNPYELLSGGCLLIAASNGEKLVEELAACE
;
A
#
# COMPACT_ATOMS: atom_id res chain seq x y z
N VAL A 1 7.39 -15.24 -9.26
CA VAL A 1 7.12 -13.90 -9.81
C VAL A 1 8.42 -13.35 -10.34
N ALA A 2 8.41 -12.74 -11.51
CA ALA A 2 9.54 -12.04 -12.12
C ALA A 2 9.23 -10.54 -12.22
N ALA A 3 10.26 -9.70 -12.11
CA ALA A 3 10.11 -8.26 -12.27
C ALA A 3 11.14 -7.70 -13.24
N THR A 4 10.79 -6.62 -13.92
CA THR A 4 11.71 -5.76 -14.65
C THR A 4 11.67 -4.35 -14.08
N LEU A 5 12.82 -3.66 -14.13
CA LEU A 5 12.96 -2.30 -13.60
C LEU A 5 13.44 -1.37 -14.71
N ALA A 6 12.68 -0.31 -14.97
CA ALA A 6 13.15 0.81 -15.80
C ALA A 6 13.48 1.98 -14.88
N VAL A 7 14.73 2.49 -14.99
CA VAL A 7 15.24 3.59 -14.15
C VAL A 7 15.69 4.72 -15.07
N THR A 8 14.97 5.84 -15.01
CA THR A 8 15.35 7.08 -15.71
C THR A 8 15.93 8.06 -14.70
N LEU A 9 17.18 8.46 -14.92
CA LEU A 9 17.94 9.33 -14.03
C LEU A 9 18.08 10.73 -14.64
N PRO A 10 18.09 11.79 -13.81
CA PRO A 10 18.43 13.13 -14.28
C PRO A 10 19.91 13.25 -14.66
N LEU A 11 20.27 14.27 -15.46
CA LEU A 11 21.64 14.47 -15.95
C LEU A 11 22.70 14.58 -14.84
N GLN A 12 22.31 15.11 -13.69
CA GLN A 12 23.21 15.32 -12.54
C GLN A 12 23.31 14.10 -11.62
N ALA A 13 22.59 13.03 -11.90
CA ALA A 13 22.62 11.81 -11.08
C ALA A 13 24.02 11.18 -11.07
N GLN A 14 24.42 10.67 -9.93
CA GLN A 14 25.68 9.99 -9.74
C GLN A 14 25.50 8.47 -9.70
N GLU A 15 26.56 7.75 -10.01
CA GLU A 15 26.55 6.27 -9.97
C GLU A 15 26.15 5.72 -8.58
N ALA A 16 26.56 6.40 -7.51
CA ALA A 16 26.21 6.02 -6.14
C ALA A 16 24.69 6.01 -5.90
N GLU A 17 23.97 6.95 -6.50
CA GLU A 17 22.51 7.05 -6.42
C GLU A 17 21.84 5.86 -7.14
N LEU A 18 22.31 5.53 -8.34
CA LEU A 18 21.83 4.34 -9.06
C LEU A 18 22.08 3.06 -8.26
N ARG A 19 23.28 2.90 -7.69
CA ARG A 19 23.62 1.73 -6.86
C ARG A 19 22.67 1.61 -5.67
N GLN A 20 22.39 2.70 -4.97
CA GLN A 20 21.46 2.72 -3.84
C GLN A 20 20.05 2.31 -4.26
N ILE A 21 19.54 2.83 -5.39
CA ILE A 21 18.24 2.46 -5.95
C ILE A 21 18.19 0.95 -6.22
N MET A 22 19.19 0.42 -6.91
CA MET A 22 19.25 -1.00 -7.27
C MET A 22 19.37 -1.92 -6.06
N GLU A 23 20.14 -1.51 -5.05
CA GLU A 23 20.25 -2.27 -3.79
C GLU A 23 18.95 -2.29 -3.00
N GLN A 24 18.23 -1.18 -2.95
CA GLN A 24 16.91 -1.12 -2.31
C GLN A 24 15.89 -1.99 -3.05
N ALA A 25 15.84 -1.88 -4.37
CA ALA A 25 14.97 -2.69 -5.21
C ALA A 25 15.27 -4.19 -5.06
N LYS A 26 16.57 -4.56 -5.07
CA LYS A 26 16.98 -5.94 -4.86
C LYS A 26 16.53 -6.46 -3.51
N ARG A 27 16.75 -5.72 -2.42
CA ARG A 27 16.33 -6.14 -1.07
C ARG A 27 14.82 -6.35 -0.98
N ALA A 28 14.02 -5.44 -1.55
CA ALA A 28 12.58 -5.58 -1.57
C ALA A 28 12.12 -6.80 -2.37
N CYS A 29 12.73 -7.06 -3.51
CA CYS A 29 12.45 -8.23 -4.33
C CYS A 29 12.84 -9.54 -3.63
N ASP A 30 14.01 -9.58 -2.99
CA ASP A 30 14.49 -10.76 -2.26
C ASP A 30 13.53 -11.11 -1.10
N GLN A 31 13.02 -10.11 -0.35
CA GLN A 31 12.06 -10.31 0.72
C GLN A 31 10.73 -10.91 0.24
N LEU A 32 10.33 -10.59 -0.98
CA LEU A 32 9.08 -11.06 -1.58
C LEU A 32 9.26 -12.32 -2.46
N GLY A 33 10.49 -12.85 -2.57
CA GLY A 33 10.78 -13.96 -3.47
C GLY A 33 10.61 -13.62 -4.94
N ILE A 34 10.79 -12.35 -5.32
CA ILE A 34 10.67 -11.84 -6.69
C ILE A 34 12.05 -11.84 -7.35
N CYS A 35 12.16 -12.41 -8.55
CA CYS A 35 13.39 -12.38 -9.33
C CYS A 35 13.39 -11.17 -10.29
N VAL A 36 14.38 -10.30 -10.19
CA VAL A 36 14.60 -9.23 -11.19
C VAL A 36 15.29 -9.86 -12.41
N VAL A 37 14.58 -9.93 -13.54
CA VAL A 37 15.02 -10.65 -14.75
C VAL A 37 15.52 -9.71 -15.86
N GLY A 38 15.42 -8.41 -15.67
CA GLY A 38 15.89 -7.43 -16.63
C GLY A 38 15.36 -6.03 -16.35
N GLY A 39 15.61 -5.14 -17.30
CA GLY A 39 15.16 -3.77 -17.21
C GLY A 39 15.94 -2.84 -18.13
N HIS A 40 15.82 -1.54 -17.88
CA HIS A 40 16.52 -0.49 -18.63
C HIS A 40 16.99 0.61 -17.69
N THR A 41 18.16 1.17 -17.95
CA THR A 41 18.65 2.35 -17.24
C THR A 41 19.07 3.39 -18.25
N GLU A 42 18.56 4.59 -18.11
CA GLU A 42 18.91 5.71 -18.96
C GLU A 42 19.10 7.01 -18.15
N VAL A 43 19.82 7.96 -18.74
CA VAL A 43 19.96 9.33 -18.26
C VAL A 43 19.21 10.26 -19.21
N SER A 44 18.30 11.09 -18.70
CA SER A 44 17.43 11.93 -19.52
C SER A 44 17.34 13.36 -19.02
N ARG A 45 17.20 14.32 -19.96
CA ARG A 45 16.87 15.72 -19.64
C ARG A 45 15.41 15.93 -19.30
N ALA A 46 14.55 14.93 -19.56
CA ALA A 46 13.12 15.01 -19.34
C ALA A 46 12.72 14.88 -17.86
N VAL A 47 13.64 14.42 -17.01
CA VAL A 47 13.38 14.23 -15.58
C VAL A 47 14.34 15.06 -14.72
N HIS A 48 13.85 15.52 -13.58
CA HIS A 48 14.65 16.29 -12.59
C HIS A 48 14.99 15.47 -11.34
N THR A 49 14.25 14.37 -11.14
CA THR A 49 14.46 13.38 -10.08
C THR A 49 14.44 11.98 -10.70
N PRO A 50 15.05 10.96 -10.07
CA PRO A 50 14.96 9.60 -10.55
C PRO A 50 13.51 9.14 -10.69
N VAL A 51 13.17 8.51 -11.82
CA VAL A 51 11.89 7.88 -12.07
C VAL A 51 12.11 6.37 -12.21
N ILE A 52 11.40 5.59 -11.36
CA ILE A 52 11.54 4.14 -11.32
C ILE A 52 10.20 3.53 -11.66
N THR A 53 10.20 2.65 -12.67
CA THR A 53 9.03 1.86 -13.06
C THR A 53 9.34 0.39 -12.86
N ALA A 54 8.55 -0.27 -12.03
CA ALA A 54 8.62 -1.72 -11.81
C ALA A 54 7.45 -2.41 -12.49
N THR A 55 7.73 -3.44 -13.28
CA THR A 55 6.71 -4.30 -13.87
C THR A 55 6.89 -5.71 -13.36
N ALA A 56 5.87 -6.25 -12.69
CA ALA A 56 5.87 -7.61 -12.17
C ALA A 56 5.02 -8.52 -13.04
N VAL A 57 5.54 -9.72 -13.32
CA VAL A 57 4.84 -10.78 -14.07
C VAL A 57 4.84 -12.04 -13.22
N GLY A 58 3.67 -12.61 -13.04
CA GLY A 58 3.49 -13.85 -12.30
C GLY A 58 2.50 -14.79 -12.97
N LYS A 59 2.66 -16.07 -12.68
CA LYS A 59 1.63 -17.04 -13.05
C LYS A 59 0.45 -16.85 -12.09
N ARG A 60 -0.73 -16.62 -12.64
CA ARG A 60 -1.98 -16.71 -11.87
C ARG A 60 -2.16 -18.20 -11.51
N GLU A 61 -2.04 -18.52 -10.24
CA GLU A 61 -2.56 -19.80 -9.75
C GLU A 61 -4.08 -19.70 -9.81
N ASP A 62 -4.77 -20.81 -10.14
CA ASP A 62 -6.22 -20.81 -10.19
C ASP A 62 -6.76 -20.35 -8.84
N PHE A 63 -6.95 -19.05 -8.75
CA PHE A 63 -7.67 -18.42 -7.69
C PHE A 63 -9.12 -18.78 -8.00
N CYS A 64 -9.62 -19.82 -7.34
CA CYS A 64 -11.02 -19.92 -7.15
C CYS A 64 -11.38 -18.64 -6.36
N GLU A 65 -11.75 -17.58 -7.08
CA GLU A 65 -12.63 -16.60 -6.48
C GLU A 65 -13.75 -17.50 -6.01
N ALA A 66 -13.78 -17.75 -4.72
CA ALA A 66 -14.83 -18.55 -4.12
C ALA A 66 -16.08 -17.68 -4.28
N GLN A 67 -16.70 -17.76 -5.47
CA GLN A 67 -18.02 -17.21 -5.73
C GLN A 67 -19.09 -17.99 -4.92
N HIS A 68 -18.70 -18.41 -3.72
CA HIS A 68 -19.54 -19.08 -2.75
C HIS A 68 -20.07 -18.04 -1.79
N GLY A 69 -21.17 -17.44 -2.14
CA GLY A 69 -21.86 -16.45 -1.32
C GLY A 69 -22.68 -15.48 -2.17
N ASN A 70 -23.62 -14.87 -1.51
CA ASN A 70 -24.35 -13.74 -2.07
C ASN A 70 -23.48 -12.47 -1.86
N PRO A 71 -23.11 -11.72 -2.89
CA PRO A 71 -22.34 -10.48 -2.73
C PRO A 71 -22.99 -9.46 -1.77
N GLU A 72 -24.31 -9.55 -1.57
CA GLU A 72 -25.07 -8.69 -0.68
C GLU A 72 -24.91 -9.05 0.82
N GLU A 73 -24.30 -10.20 1.13
CA GLU A 73 -24.13 -10.72 2.50
C GLU A 73 -22.66 -10.79 2.93
N LEU A 74 -21.78 -10.06 2.24
CA LEU A 74 -20.35 -10.07 2.54
C LEU A 74 -19.97 -9.04 3.60
N ASP A 75 -19.08 -9.43 4.50
CA ASP A 75 -18.40 -8.53 5.39
C ASP A 75 -17.25 -7.82 4.68
N LEU A 76 -16.98 -6.56 5.04
CA LEU A 76 -15.80 -5.83 4.64
C LEU A 76 -14.76 -5.84 5.75
N VAL A 77 -13.58 -6.33 5.45
CA VAL A 77 -12.42 -6.33 6.36
C VAL A 77 -11.35 -5.43 5.78
N LEU A 78 -10.84 -4.51 6.60
CA LEU A 78 -9.73 -3.63 6.26
C LEU A 78 -8.52 -4.02 7.10
N THR A 79 -7.37 -4.24 6.43
CA THR A 79 -6.13 -4.55 7.13
C THR A 79 -5.37 -3.30 7.51
N LYS A 80 -4.67 -3.32 8.64
CA LYS A 80 -3.81 -2.23 9.16
C LYS A 80 -4.54 -0.89 9.28
N TRP A 81 -3.95 0.20 8.78
CA TRP A 81 -4.42 1.58 8.99
C TRP A 81 -4.41 2.34 7.67
N ILE A 82 -5.38 3.24 7.48
CA ILE A 82 -5.41 4.13 6.31
C ILE A 82 -4.31 5.20 6.39
N GLY A 83 -3.93 5.75 5.24
CA GLY A 83 -3.00 6.87 5.12
C GLY A 83 -1.53 6.54 5.39
N LEU A 84 -1.13 5.27 5.55
CA LEU A 84 0.24 4.88 5.89
C LEU A 84 1.27 5.40 4.88
N GLU A 85 1.03 5.20 3.59
CA GLU A 85 1.96 5.58 2.53
C GLU A 85 2.16 7.10 2.48
N ALA A 86 1.07 7.88 2.39
CA ALA A 86 1.16 9.32 2.36
C ALA A 86 1.79 9.90 3.63
N THR A 87 1.43 9.35 4.80
CA THR A 87 2.00 9.76 6.09
C THR A 87 3.51 9.57 6.13
N SER A 88 4.00 8.40 5.68
CA SER A 88 5.44 8.13 5.67
C SER A 88 6.20 9.04 4.71
N LEU A 89 5.66 9.27 3.52
CA LEU A 89 6.25 10.16 2.53
C LEU A 89 6.31 11.61 3.02
N ILE A 90 5.21 12.15 3.52
CA ILE A 90 5.14 13.52 4.03
C ILE A 90 6.10 13.69 5.21
N ALA A 91 6.13 12.74 6.15
CA ALA A 91 7.01 12.80 7.30
C ALA A 91 8.49 12.76 6.91
N ALA A 92 8.87 11.96 5.91
CA ALA A 92 10.24 11.88 5.42
C ALA A 92 10.68 13.15 4.66
N GLU A 93 9.80 13.69 3.80
CA GLU A 93 10.14 14.83 2.96
C GLU A 93 10.01 16.19 3.66
N ARG A 94 9.14 16.29 4.66
CA ARG A 94 8.77 17.54 5.32
C ARG A 94 9.13 17.57 6.81
N GLU A 95 10.14 16.80 7.22
CA GLU A 95 10.57 16.73 8.65
C GLU A 95 10.78 18.11 9.26
N LYS A 96 11.48 19.02 8.56
CA LYS A 96 11.79 20.36 9.06
C LYS A 96 10.55 21.21 9.26
N GLU A 97 9.58 21.09 8.38
CA GLU A 97 8.32 21.85 8.41
C GLU A 97 7.43 21.35 9.56
N LEU A 98 7.28 20.02 9.66
CA LEU A 98 6.53 19.38 10.73
C LEU A 98 7.15 19.62 12.12
N ALA A 99 8.48 19.73 12.21
CA ALA A 99 9.20 20.00 13.48
C ALA A 99 8.88 21.37 14.06
N ALA A 100 8.26 22.29 13.32
CA ALA A 100 7.77 23.55 13.85
C ALA A 100 6.59 23.35 14.84
N ARG A 101 5.84 22.26 14.71
CA ARG A 101 4.65 21.96 15.54
C ARG A 101 4.76 20.67 16.35
N TYR A 102 5.43 19.65 15.81
CA TYR A 102 5.45 18.31 16.40
C TYR A 102 6.84 17.86 16.86
N PRO A 103 6.92 17.00 17.90
CA PRO A 103 8.17 16.42 18.33
C PRO A 103 8.79 15.54 17.22
N LEU A 104 10.13 15.58 17.10
CA LEU A 104 10.86 14.74 16.13
C LEU A 104 10.58 13.23 16.30
N SER A 105 10.28 12.78 17.52
CA SER A 105 9.92 11.39 17.79
C SER A 105 8.63 10.97 17.07
N LEU A 106 7.61 11.84 17.00
CA LEU A 106 6.38 11.60 16.26
C LEU A 106 6.65 11.53 14.75
N ILE A 107 7.39 12.51 14.24
CA ILE A 107 7.71 12.60 12.80
C ILE A 107 8.51 11.37 12.35
N ARG A 108 9.50 10.96 13.14
CA ARG A 108 10.30 9.77 12.83
C ARG A 108 9.50 8.47 12.92
N ARG A 109 8.52 8.35 13.84
CA ARG A 109 7.60 7.20 13.83
C ARG A 109 6.73 7.19 12.58
N ALA A 110 6.18 8.34 12.19
CA ALA A 110 5.40 8.49 10.97
C ALA A 110 6.20 8.09 9.71
N ALA A 111 7.44 8.58 9.58
CA ALA A 111 8.33 8.23 8.47
C ALA A 111 8.59 6.71 8.38
N ARG A 112 8.59 6.01 9.51
CA ARG A 112 8.80 4.54 9.59
C ARG A 112 7.59 3.73 9.14
N PHE A 113 6.45 4.32 8.81
CA PHE A 113 5.30 3.58 8.32
C PHE A 113 5.56 2.87 6.98
N GLU A 114 6.64 3.19 6.29
CA GLU A 114 7.12 2.47 5.11
C GLU A 114 7.24 0.95 5.33
N VAL A 115 7.53 0.50 6.56
CA VAL A 115 7.65 -0.94 6.89
C VAL A 115 6.31 -1.69 6.80
N TYR A 116 5.18 -0.99 6.81
CA TYR A 116 3.84 -1.57 6.73
C TYR A 116 3.24 -1.59 5.31
N LEU A 117 3.97 -1.12 4.29
CA LEU A 117 3.40 -0.92 2.94
C LEU A 117 3.17 -2.22 2.17
N SER A 118 3.84 -3.31 2.54
CA SER A 118 3.57 -4.62 1.92
C SER A 118 2.24 -5.19 2.43
N VAL A 119 1.43 -5.70 1.51
CA VAL A 119 0.18 -6.44 1.80
C VAL A 119 0.28 -7.92 1.38
N ALA A 120 1.48 -8.39 1.08
CA ALA A 120 1.69 -9.72 0.52
C ALA A 120 1.31 -10.84 1.50
N SER A 121 1.60 -10.66 2.79
CA SER A 121 1.24 -11.61 3.86
C SER A 121 -0.28 -11.70 4.03
N GLU A 122 -0.93 -10.54 4.13
CA GLU A 122 -2.39 -10.45 4.31
C GLU A 122 -3.12 -11.01 3.08
N ALA A 123 -2.66 -10.69 1.88
CA ALA A 123 -3.23 -11.26 0.65
C ALA A 123 -3.06 -12.78 0.58
N ALA A 124 -1.92 -13.32 1.05
CA ALA A 124 -1.70 -14.76 1.08
C ALA A 124 -2.61 -15.48 2.08
N ILE A 125 -2.88 -14.88 3.26
CA ILE A 125 -3.81 -15.40 4.25
C ILE A 125 -5.24 -15.34 3.69
N ALA A 126 -5.68 -14.18 3.23
CA ALA A 126 -6.99 -13.98 2.66
C ALA A 126 -7.30 -14.98 1.53
N ARG A 127 -6.30 -15.22 0.66
CA ARG A 127 -6.45 -16.23 -0.40
C ARG A 127 -6.71 -17.64 0.16
N LYS A 128 -6.02 -18.05 1.24
CA LYS A 128 -6.21 -19.36 1.87
C LYS A 128 -7.58 -19.46 2.54
N SER A 129 -8.09 -18.36 3.06
CA SER A 129 -9.39 -18.27 3.72
C SER A 129 -10.58 -18.28 2.75
N GLY A 130 -10.32 -18.24 1.44
CA GLY A 130 -11.37 -18.31 0.42
C GLY A 130 -12.24 -17.06 0.37
N VAL A 131 -11.63 -15.89 0.44
CA VAL A 131 -12.36 -14.59 0.37
C VAL A 131 -12.95 -14.33 -1.01
N TYR A 132 -14.01 -13.53 -1.06
CA TYR A 132 -14.75 -13.25 -2.28
C TYR A 132 -13.99 -12.29 -3.22
N ALA A 133 -13.44 -11.21 -2.67
CA ALA A 133 -12.65 -10.24 -3.42
C ALA A 133 -11.63 -9.54 -2.51
N MET A 134 -10.56 -9.04 -3.12
CA MET A 134 -9.57 -8.19 -2.50
C MET A 134 -9.30 -6.96 -3.37
N HIS A 135 -8.99 -5.84 -2.72
CA HIS A 135 -8.64 -4.58 -3.37
C HIS A 135 -7.59 -3.84 -2.54
N ASP A 136 -6.52 -3.37 -3.16
CA ASP A 136 -5.53 -2.52 -2.50
C ASP A 136 -6.07 -1.09 -2.34
N VAL A 137 -5.69 -0.44 -1.23
CA VAL A 137 -6.16 0.92 -0.92
C VAL A 137 -5.06 1.90 -1.28
N ARG A 138 -5.14 2.51 -2.46
CA ARG A 138 -4.11 3.43 -2.95
C ARG A 138 -4.69 4.80 -3.33
N ASN A 139 -4.76 5.09 -4.62
CA ASN A 139 -5.22 6.38 -5.13
C ASN A 139 -6.68 6.65 -4.76
N GLY A 140 -6.96 7.84 -4.22
CA GLY A 140 -8.28 8.18 -3.69
C GLY A 140 -8.58 7.62 -2.31
N GLY A 141 -7.57 7.00 -1.65
CA GLY A 141 -7.67 6.49 -0.30
C GLY A 141 -8.73 5.39 -0.14
N ILE A 142 -9.25 5.28 1.10
CA ILE A 142 -10.28 4.28 1.39
C ILE A 142 -11.58 4.55 0.63
N PHE A 143 -11.94 5.81 0.39
CA PHE A 143 -13.16 6.13 -0.36
C PHE A 143 -13.05 5.67 -1.81
N GLY A 144 -11.88 5.85 -2.45
CA GLY A 144 -11.62 5.33 -3.79
C GLY A 144 -11.73 3.80 -3.83
N ALA A 145 -11.07 3.11 -2.91
CA ALA A 145 -11.07 1.66 -2.84
C ALA A 145 -12.48 1.07 -2.58
N LEU A 146 -13.27 1.69 -1.71
CA LEU A 146 -14.66 1.29 -1.46
C LEU A 146 -15.51 1.44 -2.72
N TRP A 147 -15.37 2.56 -3.43
CA TRP A 147 -16.09 2.79 -4.69
C TRP A 147 -15.70 1.76 -5.77
N GLU A 148 -14.41 1.50 -5.94
CA GLU A 148 -13.90 0.54 -6.92
C GLU A 148 -14.33 -0.89 -6.60
N LEU A 149 -14.29 -1.29 -5.31
CA LEU A 149 -14.75 -2.60 -4.86
C LEU A 149 -16.26 -2.75 -5.08
N SER A 150 -17.07 -1.75 -4.72
CA SER A 150 -18.52 -1.71 -4.98
C SER A 150 -18.84 -1.91 -6.45
N ARG A 151 -18.12 -1.21 -7.33
CA ARG A 151 -18.28 -1.35 -8.79
C ARG A 151 -17.90 -2.75 -9.28
N LYS A 152 -16.82 -3.32 -8.74
CA LYS A 152 -16.36 -4.66 -9.07
C LYS A 152 -17.37 -5.74 -8.65
N LEU A 153 -17.99 -5.58 -7.49
CA LEU A 153 -18.97 -6.52 -6.94
C LEU A 153 -20.38 -6.30 -7.49
N GLY A 154 -20.68 -5.12 -8.04
CA GLY A 154 -22.01 -4.75 -8.52
C GLY A 154 -23.04 -4.53 -7.42
N VAL A 155 -22.60 -4.18 -6.18
CA VAL A 155 -23.47 -3.99 -5.00
C VAL A 155 -23.17 -2.67 -4.31
N GLY A 156 -24.15 -2.15 -3.55
CA GLY A 156 -23.92 -1.04 -2.61
C GLY A 156 -23.17 -1.51 -1.36
N LEU A 157 -22.46 -0.59 -0.72
CA LEU A 157 -21.74 -0.85 0.53
C LEU A 157 -22.30 0.00 1.66
N THR A 158 -22.39 -0.57 2.85
CA THR A 158 -22.63 0.15 4.09
C THR A 158 -21.38 0.11 4.94
N VAL A 159 -20.84 1.28 5.27
CA VAL A 159 -19.55 1.41 5.95
C VAL A 159 -19.70 2.28 7.19
N ASP A 160 -19.25 1.77 8.34
CA ASP A 160 -19.09 2.55 9.54
C ASP A 160 -17.71 3.20 9.57
N LEU A 161 -17.65 4.52 9.30
CA LEU A 161 -16.40 5.26 9.25
C LEU A 161 -15.64 5.27 10.58
N GLN A 162 -16.33 5.11 11.71
CA GLN A 162 -15.69 5.05 13.03
C GLN A 162 -14.87 3.78 13.24
N LYS A 163 -15.17 2.74 12.47
CA LYS A 163 -14.43 1.47 12.50
C LYS A 163 -13.19 1.46 11.59
N ILE A 164 -13.00 2.47 10.75
CA ILE A 164 -11.82 2.56 9.90
C ILE A 164 -10.64 3.03 10.74
N PRO A 165 -9.60 2.19 10.93
CA PRO A 165 -8.50 2.52 11.80
C PRO A 165 -7.54 3.52 11.14
N VAL A 166 -7.12 4.52 11.90
CA VAL A 166 -6.14 5.53 11.51
C VAL A 166 -5.13 5.72 12.64
N LYS A 167 -3.87 5.90 12.32
CA LYS A 167 -2.81 6.18 13.30
C LYS A 167 -2.86 7.65 13.72
N GLN A 168 -2.49 7.91 14.99
CA GLN A 168 -2.42 9.29 15.51
C GLN A 168 -1.49 10.16 14.67
N GLU A 169 -0.34 9.62 14.26
CA GLU A 169 0.62 10.33 13.41
C GLU A 169 0.00 10.77 12.07
N THR A 170 -0.86 9.94 11.50
CA THR A 170 -1.62 10.28 10.28
C THR A 170 -2.58 11.42 10.54
N VAL A 171 -3.34 11.37 11.65
CA VAL A 171 -4.29 12.42 12.03
C VAL A 171 -3.57 13.76 12.21
N GLU A 172 -2.44 13.78 12.94
CA GLU A 172 -1.66 14.99 13.20
C GLU A 172 -1.09 15.61 11.91
N ILE A 173 -0.58 14.78 11.00
CA ILE A 173 -0.06 15.26 9.71
C ILE A 173 -1.21 15.78 8.82
N CYS A 174 -2.34 15.10 8.83
CA CYS A 174 -3.53 15.56 8.10
C CYS A 174 -4.02 16.91 8.62
N GLU A 175 -4.08 17.08 9.94
CA GLU A 175 -4.46 18.36 10.56
C GLU A 175 -3.48 19.49 10.21
N PHE A 176 -2.18 19.19 10.15
CA PHE A 176 -1.17 20.18 9.82
C PHE A 176 -1.31 20.73 8.40
N TYR A 177 -1.67 19.88 7.44
CA TYR A 177 -1.77 20.23 6.03
C TYR A 177 -3.21 20.39 5.53
N ASP A 178 -4.20 20.35 6.41
CA ASP A 178 -5.64 20.40 6.05
C ASP A 178 -6.02 19.31 5.03
N LEU A 179 -5.61 18.06 5.31
CA LEU A 179 -5.85 16.90 4.46
C LEU A 179 -6.92 15.98 5.08
N ASN A 180 -7.68 15.30 4.21
CA ASN A 180 -8.65 14.30 4.65
C ASN A 180 -7.96 12.90 4.72
N PRO A 181 -7.83 12.26 5.90
CA PRO A 181 -7.16 10.97 6.01
C PRO A 181 -7.83 9.85 5.20
N TYR A 182 -9.12 9.94 4.93
CA TYR A 182 -9.87 8.95 4.15
C TYR A 182 -9.58 9.01 2.64
N GLU A 183 -9.02 10.12 2.16
CA GLU A 183 -8.66 10.32 0.75
C GLU A 183 -7.16 10.15 0.50
N LEU A 184 -6.37 10.01 1.57
CA LEU A 184 -4.92 9.86 1.48
C LEU A 184 -4.50 8.52 0.86
N LEU A 185 -3.39 8.58 0.15
CA LEU A 185 -2.69 7.39 -0.35
C LEU A 185 -2.43 6.42 0.79
N SER A 186 -3.03 5.24 0.70
CA SER A 186 -3.11 4.28 1.81
C SER A 186 -2.45 2.93 1.44
N GLY A 187 -1.40 2.94 0.62
CA GLY A 187 -0.59 1.75 0.38
C GLY A 187 -0.20 1.10 1.70
N GLY A 188 -0.29 -0.23 1.76
CA GLY A 188 -0.18 -1.01 2.99
C GLY A 188 -1.53 -1.48 3.55
N CYS A 189 -2.65 -0.92 3.11
CA CYS A 189 -3.98 -1.41 3.42
C CYS A 189 -4.51 -2.35 2.34
N LEU A 190 -5.24 -3.37 2.74
CA LEU A 190 -5.99 -4.25 1.87
C LEU A 190 -7.46 -4.27 2.31
N LEU A 191 -8.37 -3.99 1.39
CA LEU A 191 -9.81 -4.10 1.60
C LEU A 191 -10.27 -5.46 1.06
N ILE A 192 -10.94 -6.23 1.89
CA ILE A 192 -11.30 -7.62 1.61
C ILE A 192 -12.79 -7.81 1.81
N ALA A 193 -13.46 -8.43 0.83
CA ALA A 193 -14.84 -8.87 0.95
C ALA A 193 -14.86 -10.38 1.23
N ALA A 194 -15.46 -10.77 2.36
CA ALA A 194 -15.46 -12.16 2.84
C ALA A 194 -16.85 -12.54 3.39
N SER A 195 -17.22 -13.82 3.27
CA SER A 195 -18.48 -14.34 3.82
C SER A 195 -18.47 -14.48 5.35
N ASN A 196 -17.29 -14.43 5.97
CA ASN A 196 -17.13 -14.46 7.43
C ASN A 196 -15.94 -13.56 7.80
N GLY A 197 -16.22 -12.29 8.03
CA GLY A 197 -15.21 -11.28 8.36
C GLY A 197 -14.58 -11.50 9.72
N GLU A 198 -15.31 -11.97 10.72
CA GLU A 198 -14.77 -12.22 12.06
C GLU A 198 -13.68 -13.30 12.03
N LYS A 199 -13.96 -14.42 11.37
CA LYS A 199 -12.97 -15.49 11.19
C LYS A 199 -11.75 -15.01 10.45
N LEU A 200 -11.92 -14.22 9.38
CA LEU A 200 -10.79 -13.65 8.63
C LEU A 200 -9.94 -12.73 9.50
N VAL A 201 -10.56 -11.91 10.35
CA VAL A 201 -9.83 -11.04 11.30
C VAL A 201 -9.00 -11.86 12.27
N GLU A 202 -9.55 -12.96 12.82
CA GLU A 202 -8.81 -13.87 13.70
C GLU A 202 -7.61 -14.51 12.98
N GLU A 203 -7.79 -14.96 11.74
CA GLU A 203 -6.72 -15.56 10.94
C GLU A 203 -5.63 -14.55 10.58
N LEU A 204 -5.98 -13.30 10.29
CA LEU A 204 -5.03 -12.22 10.05
C LEU A 204 -4.25 -11.85 11.32
N ALA A 205 -4.93 -11.72 12.45
CA ALA A 205 -4.31 -11.37 13.73
C ALA A 205 -3.36 -12.47 14.26
N ALA A 206 -3.59 -13.73 13.92
CA ALA A 206 -2.73 -14.84 14.34
C ALA A 206 -1.35 -14.87 13.63
N CYS A 207 -1.15 -14.04 12.61
CA CYS A 207 0.06 -14.02 11.78
C CYS A 207 0.88 -12.72 11.94
N GLU A 208 0.46 -11.78 12.80
CA GLU A 208 1.23 -10.61 13.22
C GLU A 208 2.23 -10.97 14.34
#